data_5761e25e51fdc4f26089bee353daf13d
#
_entry.id   5761e25e51fdc4f26089bee353daf13d
#
_cell.length_a   1.000
_cell.length_b   1.000
_cell.length_c   1.000
_cell.angle_alpha   90.00
_cell.angle_beta   90.00
_cell.angle_gamma   90.00
#
_symmetry.space_group_name_H-M   'P 1'
#
loop_
_entity.id
_entity.type
_entity.pdbx_description
1 polymer ?
#
loop_
_entity_poly.entity_id
_entity_poly.type
_entity_poly.pdbx_seq_one_letter_code
_entity_poly.pdbx_strand_id
1 'polypeptide(L)'
;AWIHGFLNEIQKRFPYNKNIELHNYFLTVPVLKNEEEVKQAQANILQTYPTPPKAVIIVGDPGWLVSAPIFDGPWKDIPVILCYSRKRVPADLQTLLSKIPLTEENSIPIEEFNKNYNITVLEQPYYIKQTLELIRQLQPEVKRIAFISDNRYISVVTRQAIKEVMQKDFPNLQLELLSSEQISTEELLDTLTSYKKTTGAIYYAWLRQYGSNKNYYLSDHLKKILPSFLEVPVFTLADLNLQENLYVG
;
A
#
# COMPACT_ATOMS: atom_id res chain seq x y z
N ALA A 1 -1.14 -10.12 -7.27
CA ALA A 1 0.03 -10.83 -7.86
C ALA A 1 1.13 -11.12 -6.82
N TRP A 2 1.67 -10.13 -6.07
CA TRP A 2 2.81 -10.36 -5.16
C TRP A 2 2.49 -11.27 -3.95
N ILE A 3 1.28 -11.20 -3.37
CA ILE A 3 0.87 -12.11 -2.29
C ILE A 3 0.96 -13.56 -2.76
N HIS A 4 0.52 -13.86 -3.98
CA HIS A 4 0.68 -15.20 -4.54
C HIS A 4 2.15 -15.59 -4.75
N GLY A 5 3.00 -14.64 -5.15
CA GLY A 5 4.45 -14.85 -5.24
C GLY A 5 5.06 -15.17 -3.88
N PHE A 6 4.74 -14.40 -2.86
CA PHE A 6 5.18 -14.61 -1.48
C PHE A 6 4.74 -15.97 -0.93
N LEU A 7 3.47 -16.33 -1.11
CA LEU A 7 2.94 -17.63 -0.68
C LEU A 7 3.60 -18.79 -1.44
N ASN A 8 3.80 -18.64 -2.74
CA ASN A 8 4.51 -19.63 -3.54
C ASN A 8 5.95 -19.82 -3.06
N GLU A 9 6.65 -18.74 -2.68
CA GLU A 9 8.02 -18.84 -2.15
C GLU A 9 8.04 -19.50 -0.79
N ILE A 10 7.09 -19.21 0.11
CA ILE A 10 6.97 -19.95 1.38
C ILE A 10 6.72 -21.43 1.11
N GLN A 11 5.78 -21.77 0.24
CA GLN A 11 5.47 -23.16 -0.10
C GLN A 11 6.66 -23.89 -0.74
N LYS A 12 7.44 -23.23 -1.60
CA LYS A 12 8.67 -23.80 -2.16
C LYS A 12 9.75 -24.05 -1.14
N ARG A 13 9.93 -23.13 -0.18
CA ARG A 13 10.97 -23.24 0.86
C ARG A 13 10.64 -24.26 1.95
N PHE A 14 9.35 -24.52 2.17
CA PHE A 14 8.85 -25.48 3.16
C PHE A 14 8.05 -26.65 2.54
N PRO A 15 8.44 -27.20 1.35
CA PRO A 15 7.63 -28.17 0.61
C PRO A 15 7.44 -29.50 1.31
N TYR A 16 8.33 -29.83 2.24
CA TYR A 16 8.37 -31.14 2.91
C TYR A 16 7.99 -31.11 4.38
N ASN A 17 7.65 -29.95 4.94
CA ASN A 17 7.22 -29.91 6.33
C ASN A 17 5.71 -30.23 6.42
N LYS A 18 5.40 -31.53 6.44
CA LYS A 18 4.02 -32.05 6.59
C LYS A 18 3.29 -31.54 7.83
N ASN A 19 3.98 -30.82 8.71
CA ASN A 19 3.45 -30.28 9.96
C ASN A 19 3.06 -28.81 9.85
N ILE A 20 3.25 -28.15 8.67
CA ILE A 20 2.88 -26.76 8.46
C ILE A 20 1.76 -26.70 7.42
N GLU A 21 0.60 -26.26 7.86
CA GLU A 21 -0.54 -25.94 7.01
C GLU A 21 -0.68 -24.40 6.91
N LEU A 22 -0.70 -23.86 5.69
CA LEU A 22 -0.84 -22.45 5.42
C LEU A 22 -2.26 -22.13 4.98
N HIS A 23 -2.93 -21.27 5.75
CA HIS A 23 -4.25 -20.75 5.44
C HIS A 23 -4.16 -19.27 5.03
N ASN A 24 -4.89 -18.89 3.99
CA ASN A 24 -4.92 -17.51 3.51
C ASN A 24 -6.26 -16.88 3.81
N TYR A 25 -6.24 -15.68 4.38
CA TYR A 25 -7.42 -14.85 4.58
C TYR A 25 -7.24 -13.47 3.96
N PHE A 26 -8.17 -13.06 3.12
CA PHE A 26 -8.14 -11.75 2.48
C PHE A 26 -9.00 -10.76 3.27
N LEU A 27 -8.35 -10.00 4.13
CA LEU A 27 -8.97 -8.92 4.86
C LEU A 27 -9.08 -7.69 3.95
N THR A 28 -10.28 -7.40 3.44
CA THR A 28 -10.52 -6.34 2.47
C THR A 28 -10.60 -4.95 3.14
N VAL A 29 -9.59 -4.56 3.92
CA VAL A 29 -9.53 -3.29 4.65
C VAL A 29 -9.86 -2.06 3.80
N PRO A 30 -9.42 -1.96 2.52
CA PRO A 30 -9.70 -0.78 1.70
C PRO A 30 -11.18 -0.45 1.47
N VAL A 31 -12.06 -1.43 1.65
CA VAL A 31 -13.51 -1.25 1.45
C VAL A 31 -14.30 -1.08 2.74
N LEU A 32 -13.67 -1.24 3.90
CA LEU A 32 -14.27 -0.99 5.20
C LEU A 32 -14.57 0.50 5.38
N LYS A 33 -15.76 0.84 5.83
CA LYS A 33 -16.24 2.22 5.91
C LYS A 33 -16.47 2.71 7.34
N ASN A 34 -16.71 1.78 8.27
CA ASN A 34 -17.07 2.10 9.64
C ASN A 34 -16.64 0.96 10.58
N GLU A 35 -16.76 1.23 11.88
CA GLU A 35 -16.38 0.28 12.93
C GLU A 35 -17.24 -1.01 12.94
N GLU A 36 -18.49 -0.93 12.51
CA GLU A 36 -19.37 -2.11 12.47
C GLU A 36 -18.87 -3.11 11.41
N GLU A 37 -18.48 -2.60 10.23
CA GLU A 37 -17.86 -3.44 9.19
C GLU A 37 -16.53 -4.04 9.65
N VAL A 38 -15.76 -3.32 10.47
CA VAL A 38 -14.53 -3.84 11.08
C VAL A 38 -14.84 -4.95 12.07
N LYS A 39 -15.79 -4.76 12.97
CA LYS A 39 -16.22 -5.80 13.92
C LYS A 39 -16.74 -7.05 13.19
N GLN A 40 -17.48 -6.85 12.11
CA GLN A 40 -17.95 -7.97 11.28
C GLN A 40 -16.76 -8.71 10.63
N ALA A 41 -15.76 -7.98 10.13
CA ALA A 41 -14.56 -8.59 9.56
C ALA A 41 -13.78 -9.41 10.62
N GLN A 42 -13.64 -8.90 11.83
CA GLN A 42 -13.03 -9.62 12.96
C GLN A 42 -13.84 -10.89 13.33
N ALA A 43 -15.17 -10.79 13.40
CA ALA A 43 -16.04 -11.93 13.67
C ALA A 43 -15.91 -13.01 12.57
N ASN A 44 -15.82 -12.61 11.32
CA ASN A 44 -15.62 -13.52 10.19
C ASN A 44 -14.27 -14.26 10.27
N ILE A 45 -13.19 -13.59 10.71
CA ILE A 45 -11.89 -14.23 10.94
C ILE A 45 -12.04 -15.31 12.01
N LEU A 46 -12.63 -14.99 13.16
CA LEU A 46 -12.81 -15.92 14.26
C LEU A 46 -13.75 -17.09 13.90
N GLN A 47 -14.77 -16.85 13.10
CA GLN A 47 -15.64 -17.90 12.59
C GLN A 47 -14.90 -18.84 11.61
N THR A 48 -14.04 -18.27 10.76
CA THR A 48 -13.26 -19.05 9.79
C THR A 48 -12.20 -19.89 10.49
N TYR A 49 -11.61 -19.37 11.57
CA TYR A 49 -10.55 -20.01 12.33
C TYR A 49 -10.95 -20.13 13.82
N PRO A 50 -11.87 -21.05 14.15
CA PRO A 50 -12.35 -21.21 15.52
C PRO A 50 -11.27 -21.73 16.48
N THR A 51 -10.26 -22.42 15.95
CA THR A 51 -9.06 -22.78 16.67
C THR A 51 -7.96 -21.77 16.35
N PRO A 52 -7.33 -21.12 17.37
CA PRO A 52 -6.26 -20.17 17.12
C PRO A 52 -5.11 -20.78 16.31
N PRO A 53 -4.55 -20.07 15.34
CA PRO A 53 -3.40 -20.55 14.59
C PRO A 53 -2.15 -20.59 15.47
N LYS A 54 -1.10 -21.29 15.03
CA LYS A 54 0.20 -21.33 15.73
C LYS A 54 0.99 -20.03 15.57
N ALA A 55 0.82 -19.32 14.46
CA ALA A 55 1.37 -18.01 14.17
C ALA A 55 0.55 -17.34 13.08
N VAL A 56 0.66 -16.01 12.98
CA VAL A 56 -0.04 -15.23 11.95
C VAL A 56 0.96 -14.33 11.21
N ILE A 57 0.86 -14.30 9.90
CA ILE A 57 1.59 -13.33 9.06
C ILE A 57 0.56 -12.31 8.57
N ILE A 58 0.76 -11.07 8.93
CA ILE A 58 -0.10 -9.95 8.53
C ILE A 58 0.66 -9.07 7.55
N VAL A 59 -0.01 -8.70 6.47
CA VAL A 59 0.59 -7.86 5.43
C VAL A 59 -0.04 -6.47 5.45
N GLY A 60 0.77 -5.49 5.81
CA GLY A 60 0.40 -4.09 5.92
C GLY A 60 -0.19 -3.70 7.29
N ASP A 61 0.22 -2.56 7.78
CA ASP A 61 -0.28 -1.97 9.02
C ASP A 61 -1.81 -1.81 9.07
N PRO A 62 -2.54 -1.50 7.95
CA PRO A 62 -4.01 -1.47 8.02
C PRO A 62 -4.64 -2.80 8.41
N GLY A 63 -4.08 -3.91 7.89
CA GLY A 63 -4.52 -5.26 8.28
C GLY A 63 -4.29 -5.54 9.76
N TRP A 64 -3.14 -5.12 10.28
CA TRP A 64 -2.81 -5.23 11.69
C TRP A 64 -3.76 -4.42 12.57
N LEU A 65 -3.95 -3.12 12.27
CA LEU A 65 -4.83 -2.26 13.05
C LEU A 65 -6.27 -2.80 13.15
N VAL A 66 -6.78 -3.38 12.05
CA VAL A 66 -8.11 -3.99 12.03
C VAL A 66 -8.15 -5.28 12.84
N SER A 67 -7.10 -6.10 12.81
CA SER A 67 -7.10 -7.42 13.47
C SER A 67 -6.57 -7.42 14.89
N ALA A 68 -5.85 -6.38 15.34
CA ALA A 68 -5.23 -6.31 16.65
C ALA A 68 -6.18 -6.65 17.83
N PRO A 69 -7.48 -6.24 17.85
CA PRO A 69 -8.39 -6.62 18.91
C PRO A 69 -8.63 -8.14 19.05
N ILE A 70 -8.39 -8.93 18.01
CA ILE A 70 -8.46 -10.39 18.09
C ILE A 70 -7.34 -10.93 19.00
N PHE A 71 -6.17 -10.26 18.98
CA PHE A 71 -5.00 -10.60 19.79
C PHE A 71 -5.07 -10.04 21.21
N ASP A 72 -6.00 -9.13 21.52
CA ASP A 72 -6.35 -8.78 22.89
C ASP A 72 -7.30 -9.80 23.53
N GLY A 73 -7.88 -10.68 22.72
CA GLY A 73 -8.91 -11.63 23.12
C GLY A 73 -8.55 -13.09 22.77
N PRO A 74 -9.31 -13.75 21.86
CA PRO A 74 -9.19 -15.20 21.61
C PRO A 74 -7.81 -15.67 21.12
N TRP A 75 -7.04 -14.78 20.47
CA TRP A 75 -5.71 -15.11 19.94
C TRP A 75 -4.59 -14.44 20.72
N LYS A 76 -4.84 -14.17 22.00
CA LYS A 76 -3.82 -13.64 22.90
C LYS A 76 -2.56 -14.52 22.86
N ASP A 77 -1.40 -13.89 22.87
CA ASP A 77 -0.08 -14.51 22.84
C ASP A 77 0.29 -15.26 21.54
N ILE A 78 -0.59 -15.29 20.54
CA ILE A 78 -0.24 -15.86 19.23
C ILE A 78 0.86 -14.99 18.58
N PRO A 79 1.98 -15.58 18.14
CA PRO A 79 3.05 -14.85 17.46
C PRO A 79 2.57 -14.24 16.14
N VAL A 80 2.89 -12.96 15.93
CA VAL A 80 2.58 -12.23 14.71
C VAL A 80 3.85 -11.80 13.99
N ILE A 81 3.89 -11.98 12.67
CA ILE A 81 4.88 -11.35 11.80
C ILE A 81 4.15 -10.31 10.98
N LEU A 82 4.39 -9.03 11.25
CA LEU A 82 3.83 -7.91 10.50
C LEU A 82 4.79 -7.50 9.39
N CYS A 83 4.41 -7.75 8.14
CA CYS A 83 5.17 -7.37 6.97
C CYS A 83 4.66 -6.05 6.37
N TYR A 84 5.54 -5.27 5.75
CA TYR A 84 5.20 -4.02 5.05
C TYR A 84 4.56 -2.97 5.97
N SER A 85 5.05 -2.87 7.19
CA SER A 85 4.62 -1.84 8.14
C SER A 85 5.42 -0.55 7.97
N ARG A 86 4.82 0.54 8.38
CA ARG A 86 5.46 1.85 8.52
C ARG A 86 5.92 2.08 9.95
N LYS A 87 6.81 3.08 10.12
CA LYS A 87 7.30 3.50 11.44
C LYS A 87 6.22 4.12 12.32
N ARG A 88 5.25 4.76 11.69
CA ARG A 88 4.10 5.36 12.38
C ARG A 88 2.82 4.85 11.77
N VAL A 89 1.84 4.58 12.62
CA VAL A 89 0.51 4.07 12.26
C VAL A 89 -0.58 4.96 12.83
N PRO A 90 -1.80 4.95 12.31
CA PRO A 90 -2.94 5.64 12.92
C PRO A 90 -3.04 5.34 14.40
N ALA A 91 -3.29 6.38 15.19
CA ALA A 91 -3.48 6.25 16.64
C ALA A 91 -4.76 5.46 16.98
N ASP A 92 -5.74 5.49 16.08
CA ASP A 92 -7.03 4.81 16.24
C ASP A 92 -7.62 4.34 14.90
N LEU A 93 -8.67 3.54 15.00
CA LEU A 93 -9.36 2.99 13.86
C LEU A 93 -10.09 4.07 13.03
N GLN A 94 -10.59 5.12 13.66
CA GLN A 94 -11.27 6.22 12.97
C GLN A 94 -10.32 6.96 12.03
N THR A 95 -9.09 7.21 12.45
CA THR A 95 -8.03 7.80 11.62
C THR A 95 -7.73 6.93 10.40
N LEU A 96 -7.67 5.60 10.58
CA LEU A 96 -7.50 4.66 9.47
C LEU A 96 -8.66 4.73 8.47
N LEU A 97 -9.90 4.67 8.96
CA LEU A 97 -11.11 4.62 8.13
C LEU A 97 -11.37 5.95 7.41
N SER A 98 -11.03 7.07 8.04
CA SER A 98 -11.16 8.41 7.45
C SER A 98 -10.16 8.68 6.32
N LYS A 99 -9.12 7.85 6.18
CA LYS A 99 -8.09 7.98 5.12
C LYS A 99 -7.47 9.37 5.06
N ILE A 100 -7.22 9.96 6.22
CA ILE A 100 -6.56 11.26 6.34
C ILE A 100 -5.03 11.11 6.42
N PRO A 101 -4.25 12.14 6.04
CA PRO A 101 -2.80 12.14 6.24
C PRO A 101 -2.43 11.94 7.71
N LEU A 102 -1.34 11.21 7.96
CA LEU A 102 -0.82 11.05 9.30
C LEU A 102 -0.07 12.30 9.76
N THR A 103 -0.34 12.72 10.98
CA THR A 103 0.38 13.75 11.71
C THR A 103 0.92 13.17 13.02
N GLU A 104 1.70 13.93 13.77
CA GLU A 104 2.14 13.50 15.10
C GLU A 104 0.96 13.31 16.07
N GLU A 105 -0.11 14.10 15.91
CA GLU A 105 -1.29 14.09 16.77
C GLU A 105 -2.20 12.87 16.55
N ASN A 106 -2.31 12.39 15.29
CA ASN A 106 -3.21 11.31 14.92
C ASN A 106 -2.50 9.98 14.61
N SER A 107 -1.22 9.89 14.94
CA SER A 107 -0.42 8.68 14.71
C SER A 107 0.52 8.37 15.87
N ILE A 108 0.86 7.12 16.04
CA ILE A 108 1.80 6.64 17.07
C ILE A 108 2.92 5.83 16.41
N PRO A 109 4.12 5.75 17.04
CA PRO A 109 5.15 4.82 16.62
C PRO A 109 4.64 3.38 16.63
N ILE A 110 5.01 2.58 15.64
CA ILE A 110 4.57 1.19 15.54
C ILE A 110 5.06 0.35 16.74
N GLU A 111 6.22 0.67 17.27
CA GLU A 111 6.78 -0.01 18.45
C GLU A 111 5.92 0.24 19.70
N GLU A 112 5.37 1.45 19.83
CA GLU A 112 4.48 1.78 20.95
C GLU A 112 3.14 1.06 20.82
N PHE A 113 2.56 1.04 19.61
CA PHE A 113 1.33 0.29 19.33
C PHE A 113 1.51 -1.20 19.63
N ASN A 114 2.67 -1.76 19.29
CA ASN A 114 2.96 -3.18 19.41
C ASN A 114 3.44 -3.62 20.80
N LYS A 115 3.61 -2.70 21.74
CA LYS A 115 4.27 -2.94 23.03
C LYS A 115 3.72 -4.12 23.83
N ASN A 116 2.43 -4.41 23.68
CA ASN A 116 1.74 -5.46 24.43
C ASN A 116 1.51 -6.76 23.64
N TYR A 117 2.05 -6.87 22.42
CA TYR A 117 1.80 -7.98 21.53
C TYR A 117 3.07 -8.80 21.28
N ASN A 118 2.91 -10.09 21.06
CA ASN A 118 4.01 -10.97 20.60
C ASN A 118 4.19 -10.80 19.08
N ILE A 119 4.85 -9.72 18.66
CA ILE A 119 4.93 -9.31 17.26
C ILE A 119 6.35 -8.98 16.82
N THR A 120 6.70 -9.45 15.63
CA THR A 120 7.91 -9.05 14.90
C THR A 120 7.51 -8.21 13.71
N VAL A 121 8.11 -7.03 13.55
CA VAL A 121 7.82 -6.10 12.48
C VAL A 121 8.90 -6.13 11.40
N LEU A 122 8.48 -6.27 10.15
CA LEU A 122 9.31 -6.09 8.96
C LEU A 122 8.87 -4.79 8.28
N GLU A 123 9.63 -3.73 8.50
CA GLU A 123 9.34 -2.42 7.90
C GLU A 123 9.53 -2.46 6.39
N GLN A 124 8.69 -1.70 5.69
CA GLN A 124 8.89 -1.42 4.27
C GLN A 124 9.55 -0.05 4.10
N PRO A 125 10.80 0.00 3.64
CA PRO A 125 11.41 1.28 3.32
C PRO A 125 10.77 1.87 2.06
N TYR A 126 10.48 3.18 2.10
CA TYR A 126 10.08 3.94 0.92
C TYR A 126 11.30 4.70 0.38
N TYR A 127 11.73 4.34 -0.80
CA TYR A 127 12.88 4.97 -1.47
C TYR A 127 12.49 6.22 -2.26
N ILE A 128 11.62 7.08 -1.69
CA ILE A 128 11.09 8.27 -2.38
C ILE A 128 12.21 9.18 -2.86
N LYS A 129 13.15 9.51 -1.98
CA LYS A 129 14.27 10.40 -2.32
C LYS A 129 15.14 9.79 -3.41
N GLN A 130 15.52 8.54 -3.27
CA GLN A 130 16.35 7.82 -4.24
C GLN A 130 15.67 7.73 -5.60
N THR A 131 14.36 7.46 -5.63
CA THR A 131 13.58 7.43 -6.87
C THR A 131 13.54 8.81 -7.54
N LEU A 132 13.37 9.90 -6.79
CA LEU A 132 13.42 11.26 -7.33
C LEU A 132 14.81 11.63 -7.84
N GLU A 133 15.86 11.21 -7.15
CA GLU A 133 17.26 11.38 -7.61
C GLU A 133 17.49 10.61 -8.92
N LEU A 134 17.01 9.37 -9.02
CA LEU A 134 17.10 8.56 -10.23
C LEU A 134 16.33 9.21 -11.40
N ILE A 135 15.13 9.72 -11.16
CA ILE A 135 14.36 10.46 -12.19
C ILE A 135 15.19 11.64 -12.71
N ARG A 136 15.80 12.43 -11.84
CA ARG A 136 16.63 13.57 -12.25
C ARG A 136 17.86 13.17 -13.04
N GLN A 137 18.45 12.02 -12.74
CA GLN A 137 19.58 11.48 -13.48
C GLN A 137 19.18 11.01 -14.89
N LEU A 138 18.06 10.33 -15.01
CA LEU A 138 17.57 9.78 -16.28
C LEU A 138 16.83 10.81 -17.13
N GLN A 139 16.26 11.83 -16.51
CA GLN A 139 15.52 12.93 -17.13
C GLN A 139 16.05 14.28 -16.62
N PRO A 140 17.23 14.75 -17.10
CA PRO A 140 17.84 16.00 -16.61
C PRO A 140 16.98 17.25 -16.82
N GLU A 141 16.03 17.20 -17.75
CA GLU A 141 15.11 18.32 -18.07
C GLU A 141 13.85 18.30 -17.19
N VAL A 142 13.73 17.35 -16.25
CA VAL A 142 12.55 17.22 -15.41
C VAL A 142 12.30 18.46 -14.55
N LYS A 143 11.07 18.97 -14.60
CA LYS A 143 10.58 20.12 -13.83
C LYS A 143 9.39 19.77 -12.97
N ARG A 144 8.72 18.66 -13.29
CA ARG A 144 7.50 18.19 -12.63
C ARG A 144 7.57 16.72 -12.34
N ILE A 145 7.02 16.33 -11.19
CA ILE A 145 6.78 14.93 -10.82
C ILE A 145 5.27 14.72 -10.76
N ALA A 146 4.76 13.82 -11.58
CA ALA A 146 3.39 13.35 -11.53
C ALA A 146 3.32 12.08 -10.68
N PHE A 147 2.60 12.13 -9.57
CA PHE A 147 2.42 10.99 -8.69
C PHE A 147 1.01 10.42 -8.86
N ILE A 148 0.94 9.21 -9.41
CA ILE A 148 -0.31 8.53 -9.77
C ILE A 148 -0.69 7.58 -8.66
N SER A 149 -1.83 7.84 -7.99
CA SER A 149 -2.27 7.04 -6.86
C SER A 149 -3.79 6.98 -6.71
N ASP A 150 -4.26 6.01 -5.95
CA ASP A 150 -5.67 5.92 -5.53
C ASP A 150 -5.91 6.61 -4.17
N ASN A 151 -7.12 6.44 -3.61
CA ASN A 151 -7.50 7.03 -2.32
C ASN A 151 -7.57 6.00 -1.18
N ARG A 152 -6.87 4.88 -1.28
CA ARG A 152 -6.69 3.99 -0.13
C ARG A 152 -5.79 4.66 0.91
N TYR A 153 -5.96 4.30 2.17
CA TYR A 153 -5.15 4.83 3.26
C TYR A 153 -3.65 4.84 2.94
N ILE A 154 -3.12 3.73 2.44
CA ILE A 154 -1.70 3.60 2.06
C ILE A 154 -1.26 4.65 1.04
N SER A 155 -2.11 4.96 0.06
CA SER A 155 -1.83 5.96 -0.97
C SER A 155 -1.88 7.39 -0.41
N VAL A 156 -2.80 7.67 0.50
CA VAL A 156 -2.91 8.97 1.18
C VAL A 156 -1.64 9.27 1.98
N VAL A 157 -1.17 8.31 2.77
CA VAL A 157 0.05 8.47 3.57
C VAL A 157 1.29 8.58 2.68
N THR A 158 1.35 7.85 1.58
CA THR A 158 2.48 7.95 0.64
C THR A 158 2.48 9.29 -0.10
N ARG A 159 1.30 9.85 -0.47
CA ARG A 159 1.20 11.22 -1.01
C ARG A 159 1.76 12.27 -0.05
N GLN A 160 1.48 12.11 1.24
CA GLN A 160 2.03 13.01 2.25
C GLN A 160 3.55 12.89 2.32
N ALA A 161 4.08 11.67 2.37
CA ALA A 161 5.52 11.43 2.44
C ALA A 161 6.27 11.98 1.21
N ILE A 162 5.75 11.79 -0.02
CA ILE A 162 6.40 12.34 -1.21
C ILE A 162 6.35 13.88 -1.22
N LYS A 163 5.25 14.49 -0.75
CA LYS A 163 5.13 15.94 -0.61
C LYS A 163 6.19 16.50 0.33
N GLU A 164 6.39 15.88 1.49
CA GLU A 164 7.39 16.30 2.48
C GLU A 164 8.82 16.19 1.92
N VAL A 165 9.15 15.05 1.29
CA VAL A 165 10.47 14.86 0.66
C VAL A 165 10.70 15.90 -0.45
N MET A 166 9.70 16.15 -1.30
CA MET A 166 9.84 17.12 -2.39
C MET A 166 10.01 18.55 -1.86
N GLN A 167 9.23 18.94 -0.85
CA GLN A 167 9.37 20.27 -0.25
C GLN A 167 10.75 20.47 0.40
N LYS A 168 11.28 19.43 1.02
CA LYS A 168 12.58 19.49 1.73
C LYS A 168 13.78 19.39 0.78
N ASP A 169 13.80 18.39 -0.08
CA ASP A 169 14.99 17.99 -0.83
C ASP A 169 14.94 18.41 -2.31
N PHE A 170 13.74 18.72 -2.85
CA PHE A 170 13.53 19.05 -4.27
C PHE A 170 12.63 20.28 -4.48
N PRO A 171 12.90 21.42 -3.83
CA PRO A 171 11.98 22.58 -3.84
C PRO A 171 11.77 23.19 -5.24
N ASN A 172 12.64 22.90 -6.19
CA ASN A 172 12.57 23.37 -7.57
C ASN A 172 11.71 22.48 -8.50
N LEU A 173 11.26 21.32 -8.01
CA LEU A 173 10.37 20.44 -8.75
C LEU A 173 8.91 20.67 -8.35
N GLN A 174 8.02 20.74 -9.33
CA GLN A 174 6.59 20.79 -9.08
C GLN A 174 6.05 19.38 -8.82
N LEU A 175 5.15 19.24 -7.83
CA LEU A 175 4.43 17.99 -7.57
C LEU A 175 3.00 18.10 -8.12
N GLU A 176 2.64 17.16 -8.99
CA GLU A 176 1.28 16.97 -9.47
C GLU A 176 0.74 15.65 -8.90
N LEU A 177 -0.36 15.72 -8.19
CA LEU A 177 -1.01 14.56 -7.59
C LEU A 177 -2.20 14.12 -8.45
N LEU A 178 -2.08 12.97 -9.07
CA LEU A 178 -3.17 12.37 -9.86
C LEU A 178 -3.84 11.28 -9.01
N SER A 179 -5.06 11.59 -8.56
CA SER A 179 -5.81 10.73 -7.66
C SER A 179 -7.06 10.15 -8.32
N SER A 180 -7.27 8.85 -8.16
CA SER A 180 -8.47 8.16 -8.66
C SER A 180 -9.79 8.65 -8.03
N GLU A 181 -9.72 9.47 -6.99
CA GLU A 181 -10.89 10.14 -6.42
C GLU A 181 -11.27 11.39 -7.21
N GLN A 182 -10.28 12.09 -7.76
CA GLN A 182 -10.46 13.38 -8.42
C GLN A 182 -10.69 13.26 -9.92
N ILE A 183 -10.04 12.29 -10.57
CA ILE A 183 -10.12 12.10 -12.03
C ILE A 183 -10.50 10.67 -12.38
N SER A 184 -11.12 10.49 -13.53
CA SER A 184 -11.44 9.18 -14.10
C SER A 184 -10.19 8.48 -14.64
N THR A 185 -10.30 7.19 -14.95
CA THR A 185 -9.21 6.46 -15.59
C THR A 185 -8.95 7.00 -16.99
N GLU A 186 -9.97 7.38 -17.70
CA GLU A 186 -9.91 7.97 -19.04
C GLU A 186 -9.20 9.34 -18.97
N GLU A 187 -9.60 10.22 -18.05
CA GLU A 187 -8.94 11.51 -17.83
C GLU A 187 -7.47 11.35 -17.39
N LEU A 188 -7.15 10.32 -16.60
CA LEU A 188 -5.77 9.98 -16.28
C LEU A 188 -4.99 9.68 -17.57
N LEU A 189 -5.49 8.76 -18.41
CA LEU A 189 -4.81 8.35 -19.63
C LEU A 189 -4.63 9.54 -20.60
N ASP A 190 -5.63 10.37 -20.74
CA ASP A 190 -5.56 11.61 -21.55
C ASP A 190 -4.49 12.58 -20.99
N THR A 191 -4.43 12.75 -19.68
CA THR A 191 -3.41 13.58 -19.02
C THR A 191 -2.00 13.04 -19.31
N LEU A 192 -1.81 11.74 -19.19
CA LEU A 192 -0.52 11.07 -19.37
C LEU A 192 0.01 11.21 -20.82
N THR A 193 -0.87 11.23 -21.83
CA THR A 193 -0.44 11.44 -23.23
C THR A 193 0.18 12.83 -23.47
N SER A 194 -0.15 13.80 -22.62
CA SER A 194 0.39 15.16 -22.69
C SER A 194 1.81 15.28 -22.12
N TYR A 195 2.29 14.29 -21.36
CA TYR A 195 3.57 14.35 -20.67
C TYR A 195 4.74 14.21 -21.64
N LYS A 196 5.75 15.05 -21.43
CA LYS A 196 7.01 15.10 -22.18
C LYS A 196 8.19 14.94 -21.22
N LYS A 197 9.39 14.93 -21.72
CA LYS A 197 10.64 14.75 -20.96
C LYS A 197 10.82 15.67 -19.75
N THR A 198 10.03 16.73 -19.63
CA THR A 198 10.00 17.62 -18.46
C THR A 198 9.15 17.10 -17.30
N THR A 199 8.44 15.98 -17.47
CA THR A 199 7.62 15.36 -16.44
C THR A 199 8.13 13.97 -16.14
N GLY A 200 8.47 13.68 -14.87
CA GLY A 200 8.74 12.33 -14.37
C GLY A 200 7.43 11.74 -13.83
N ALA A 201 7.09 10.52 -14.23
CA ALA A 201 5.87 9.86 -13.79
C ALA A 201 6.18 8.76 -12.77
N ILE A 202 5.57 8.82 -11.58
CA ILE A 202 5.65 7.78 -10.55
C ILE A 202 4.28 7.13 -10.43
N TYR A 203 4.20 5.85 -10.75
CA TYR A 203 3.00 5.03 -10.54
C TYR A 203 3.12 4.31 -9.20
N TYR A 204 2.18 4.56 -8.31
CA TYR A 204 2.10 3.89 -7.02
C TYR A 204 0.98 2.86 -6.97
N ALA A 205 -0.26 3.30 -7.24
CA ALA A 205 -1.43 2.44 -7.22
C ALA A 205 -2.60 3.13 -7.92
N TRP A 206 -3.54 2.35 -8.47
CA TRP A 206 -4.78 2.87 -9.03
C TRP A 206 -5.92 1.91 -8.77
N LEU A 207 -6.81 2.30 -7.89
CA LEU A 207 -8.05 1.60 -7.60
C LEU A 207 -9.19 2.61 -7.66
N ARG A 208 -10.15 2.37 -8.52
CA ARG A 208 -11.34 3.20 -8.63
C ARG A 208 -12.59 2.34 -8.56
N GLN A 209 -13.55 2.78 -7.78
CA GLN A 209 -14.87 2.16 -7.75
C GLN A 209 -15.65 2.65 -8.98
N TYR A 210 -16.12 1.71 -9.80
CA TYR A 210 -16.91 2.00 -10.99
C TYR A 210 -18.39 1.68 -10.73
N GLY A 211 -19.24 2.70 -10.77
CA GLY A 211 -20.69 2.56 -10.60
C GLY A 211 -21.14 2.19 -9.19
N SER A 212 -22.45 1.97 -9.04
CA SER A 212 -23.08 1.57 -7.77
C SER A 212 -22.80 0.12 -7.34
N ASN A 213 -22.28 -0.71 -8.22
CA ASN A 213 -22.15 -2.17 -8.05
C ASN A 213 -20.83 -2.63 -7.43
N LYS A 214 -20.07 -1.77 -6.74
CA LYS A 214 -18.78 -2.11 -6.09
C LYS A 214 -17.72 -2.74 -7.02
N ASN A 215 -17.83 -2.56 -8.32
CA ASN A 215 -16.80 -2.99 -9.26
C ASN A 215 -15.60 -2.05 -9.16
N TYR A 216 -14.41 -2.61 -9.02
CA TYR A 216 -13.16 -1.87 -8.96
C TYR A 216 -12.37 -2.08 -10.24
N TYR A 217 -11.86 -1.01 -10.82
CA TYR A 217 -10.81 -1.12 -11.83
C TYR A 217 -9.55 -1.65 -11.15
N LEU A 218 -9.12 -2.83 -11.56
CA LEU A 218 -7.94 -3.46 -10.99
C LEU A 218 -6.68 -2.74 -11.47
N SER A 219 -5.83 -2.38 -10.52
CA SER A 219 -4.51 -1.80 -10.71
C SER A 219 -3.66 -2.50 -11.78
N ASP A 220 -3.78 -3.81 -11.89
CA ASP A 220 -2.98 -4.64 -12.82
C ASP A 220 -3.32 -4.39 -14.29
N HIS A 221 -4.56 -4.02 -14.61
CA HIS A 221 -4.92 -3.69 -16.00
C HIS A 221 -4.31 -2.35 -16.42
N LEU A 222 -4.39 -1.33 -15.55
CA LEU A 222 -3.83 -0.03 -15.84
C LEU A 222 -2.30 -0.10 -16.04
N LYS A 223 -1.58 -0.85 -15.21
CA LYS A 223 -0.13 -1.04 -15.38
C LYS A 223 0.26 -1.53 -16.77
N LYS A 224 -0.52 -2.45 -17.34
CA LYS A 224 -0.24 -3.04 -18.66
C LYS A 224 -0.40 -2.05 -19.80
N ILE A 225 -1.34 -1.11 -19.65
CA ILE A 225 -1.65 -0.15 -20.72
C ILE A 225 -0.91 1.17 -20.58
N LEU A 226 -0.47 1.55 -19.37
CA LEU A 226 0.23 2.82 -19.12
C LEU A 226 1.35 3.13 -20.11
N PRO A 227 2.24 2.20 -20.48
CA PRO A 227 3.32 2.49 -21.40
C PRO A 227 2.88 2.85 -22.81
N SER A 228 1.71 2.42 -23.20
CA SER A 228 1.14 2.78 -24.51
C SER A 228 0.65 4.24 -24.56
N PHE A 229 0.51 4.88 -23.40
CA PHE A 229 0.05 6.25 -23.26
C PHE A 229 1.16 7.24 -22.88
N LEU A 230 2.33 6.75 -22.48
CA LEU A 230 3.41 7.59 -21.99
C LEU A 230 4.62 7.53 -22.92
N GLU A 231 5.10 8.73 -23.31
CA GLU A 231 6.39 8.89 -24.01
C GLU A 231 7.58 8.98 -23.03
N VAL A 232 7.32 8.94 -21.72
CA VAL A 232 8.32 9.06 -20.67
C VAL A 232 8.35 7.80 -19.79
N PRO A 233 9.50 7.48 -19.19
CA PRO A 233 9.58 6.36 -18.26
C PRO A 233 8.63 6.53 -17.07
N VAL A 234 8.04 5.41 -16.64
CA VAL A 234 7.25 5.34 -15.41
C VAL A 234 8.09 4.70 -14.31
N PHE A 235 8.16 5.36 -13.19
CA PHE A 235 8.90 4.90 -12.01
C PHE A 235 7.95 4.35 -10.96
N THR A 236 8.47 3.54 -10.04
CA THR A 236 7.71 3.02 -8.89
C THR A 236 8.49 3.29 -7.60
N LEU A 237 7.80 3.25 -6.46
CA LEU A 237 8.43 3.39 -5.13
C LEU A 237 8.77 2.05 -4.48
N ALA A 238 8.41 0.93 -5.12
CA ALA A 238 8.63 -0.41 -4.61
C ALA A 238 8.79 -1.40 -5.76
N ASP A 239 9.53 -2.48 -5.52
CA ASP A 239 9.81 -3.56 -6.47
C ASP A 239 8.57 -4.35 -6.92
N LEU A 240 7.47 -4.21 -6.20
CA LEU A 240 6.19 -4.88 -6.49
C LEU A 240 5.66 -4.63 -7.91
N ASN A 241 6.12 -3.58 -8.56
CA ASN A 241 5.68 -3.16 -9.88
C ASN A 241 6.72 -3.41 -10.99
N LEU A 242 7.93 -3.90 -10.66
CA LEU A 242 9.02 -4.08 -11.62
C LEU A 242 8.85 -5.28 -12.57
N GLN A 243 7.93 -6.19 -12.30
CA GLN A 243 7.81 -7.45 -13.03
C GLN A 243 7.24 -7.33 -14.46
N GLU A 244 6.77 -6.16 -14.88
CA GLU A 244 6.10 -5.97 -16.17
C GLU A 244 6.89 -5.10 -17.16
N ASN A 245 8.21 -5.07 -17.07
CA ASN A 245 9.17 -4.50 -18.04
C ASN A 245 9.10 -2.99 -18.31
N LEU A 246 8.53 -2.19 -17.42
CA LEU A 246 8.15 -0.84 -17.77
C LEU A 246 8.59 0.22 -16.77
N TYR A 247 8.95 -0.17 -15.59
CA TYR A 247 9.17 0.70 -14.48
C TYR A 247 10.58 0.58 -13.96
N VAL A 248 11.26 1.69 -13.97
CA VAL A 248 12.54 1.85 -13.30
C VAL A 248 12.22 2.30 -11.87
N GLY A 249 12.65 1.55 -10.88
CA GLY A 249 12.44 1.85 -9.48
C GLY A 249 13.73 1.88 -8.68
#